data_84faaba7e35544133373b031e15ba9e0
#
_entry.id   84faaba7e35544133373b031e15ba9e0
#
_cell.length_a   1.000
_cell.length_b   1.000
_cell.length_c   1.000
_cell.angle_alpha   90.00
_cell.angle_beta   90.00
_cell.angle_gamma   90.00
#
_symmetry.space_group_name_H-M   'P 1'
#
loop_
_entity.id
_entity.type
_entity.pdbx_description
1 polymer ?
#
loop_
_entity_poly.entity_id
_entity_poly.type
_entity_poly.pdbx_seq_one_letter_code
_entity_poly.pdbx_strand_id
1 'polypeptide(L)'
;MPWLPLMSCPIWKYLTGWVKVSPLDNCVPVQVSQLPELVYSMLPHPKITEILDEVKSWTTFTRHFSHIKNDITHPDTRQLLTTILANGVNIGLTKSPGSTKSSLEDIQPWYIRDETYSAALAELVNAQGKRPLAAFRGDGTTSSSDGQNFRTSSSGSYAGQVNPKYGQEPGRQFYTHISDQYSPFYTCIISRVRDSTHVLDGLLYHEMTPYSPRGYASYAA
;
A
#
# COMPACT_ATOMS: atom_id res chain seq x y z
N MET A 1 -23.71 -28.10 -14.39
CA MET A 1 -23.46 -27.14 -15.49
C MET A 1 -22.58 -27.84 -16.51
N PRO A 2 -23.00 -27.98 -17.78
CA PRO A 2 -22.17 -28.63 -18.80
C PRO A 2 -20.99 -27.71 -19.13
N TRP A 3 -19.80 -28.26 -19.12
CA TRP A 3 -18.58 -27.62 -19.54
C TRP A 3 -18.69 -27.23 -21.01
N LEU A 4 -18.66 -25.93 -21.31
CA LEU A 4 -18.60 -25.46 -22.69
C LEU A 4 -17.28 -25.96 -23.32
N PRO A 5 -17.33 -26.48 -24.55
CA PRO A 5 -16.12 -26.98 -25.22
C PRO A 5 -15.10 -25.85 -25.40
N LEU A 6 -13.92 -26.11 -24.97
CA LEU A 6 -12.72 -25.20 -25.03
C LEU A 6 -12.37 -24.68 -26.44
N MET A 7 -13.06 -25.19 -27.47
CA MET A 7 -12.80 -24.87 -28.89
C MET A 7 -13.44 -23.56 -29.42
N SER A 8 -14.29 -22.89 -28.63
CA SER A 8 -14.95 -21.64 -29.04
C SER A 8 -14.60 -20.41 -28.21
N CYS A 9 -13.44 -20.39 -27.60
CA CYS A 9 -13.03 -19.21 -26.83
C CYS A 9 -12.59 -18.10 -27.81
N PRO A 10 -13.29 -16.96 -27.90
CA PRO A 10 -12.96 -15.89 -28.84
C PRO A 10 -11.66 -15.17 -28.49
N ILE A 11 -11.07 -15.48 -27.34
CA ILE A 11 -9.92 -14.78 -26.76
C ILE A 11 -8.59 -15.24 -27.37
N TRP A 12 -8.51 -16.48 -27.83
CA TRP A 12 -7.28 -16.98 -28.42
C TRP A 12 -7.52 -17.70 -29.75
N LYS A 13 -6.59 -17.54 -30.69
CA LYS A 13 -6.55 -18.25 -31.95
C LYS A 13 -5.17 -18.88 -32.13
N TYR A 14 -5.15 -20.14 -32.46
CA TYR A 14 -3.92 -20.81 -32.87
C TYR A 14 -3.63 -20.48 -34.34
N LEU A 15 -2.54 -19.79 -34.57
CA LEU A 15 -2.01 -19.51 -35.92
C LEU A 15 -0.70 -20.24 -36.02
N THR A 16 -0.50 -21.00 -37.08
CA THR A 16 0.70 -21.82 -37.39
C THR A 16 1.95 -21.49 -36.56
N GLY A 17 2.10 -22.20 -35.41
CA GLY A 17 3.24 -22.03 -34.51
C GLY A 17 3.12 -20.94 -33.42
N TRP A 18 2.04 -20.14 -33.41
CA TRP A 18 1.85 -19.05 -32.44
C TRP A 18 0.44 -19.00 -31.90
N VAL A 19 0.29 -18.65 -30.64
CA VAL A 19 -1.01 -18.38 -30.03
C VAL A 19 -1.23 -16.86 -30.04
N LYS A 20 -2.25 -16.40 -30.75
CA LYS A 20 -2.69 -15.02 -30.69
C LYS A 20 -3.77 -14.89 -29.62
N VAL A 21 -3.52 -14.12 -28.58
CA VAL A 21 -4.48 -13.73 -27.56
C VAL A 21 -5.01 -12.34 -27.90
N SER A 22 -6.32 -12.23 -28.07
CA SER A 22 -6.97 -10.92 -28.28
C SER A 22 -7.41 -10.37 -26.92
N PRO A 23 -7.29 -9.06 -26.67
CA PRO A 23 -7.86 -8.45 -25.48
C PRO A 23 -9.37 -8.76 -25.44
N LEU A 24 -9.89 -8.99 -24.24
CA LEU A 24 -11.33 -9.05 -24.03
C LEU A 24 -11.93 -7.69 -24.33
N ASP A 25 -12.98 -7.66 -25.12
CA ASP A 25 -13.80 -6.47 -25.26
C ASP A 25 -14.43 -6.14 -23.89
N ASN A 26 -14.58 -4.85 -23.63
CA ASN A 26 -15.09 -4.35 -22.35
C ASN A 26 -16.60 -4.67 -22.25
N CYS A 27 -16.92 -5.92 -21.90
CA CYS A 27 -18.27 -6.43 -21.77
C CYS A 27 -18.89 -6.11 -20.38
N VAL A 28 -18.79 -4.85 -19.95
CA VAL A 28 -19.47 -4.43 -18.73
C VAL A 28 -20.93 -4.12 -19.07
N PRO A 29 -21.92 -4.87 -18.54
CA PRO A 29 -23.32 -4.52 -18.73
C PRO A 29 -23.62 -3.11 -18.21
N VAL A 30 -24.51 -2.39 -18.89
CA VAL A 30 -24.88 -1.02 -18.53
C VAL A 30 -25.31 -0.91 -17.07
N GLN A 31 -26.03 -1.92 -16.56
CA GLN A 31 -26.46 -1.98 -15.16
C GLN A 31 -25.27 -2.04 -14.20
N VAL A 32 -24.19 -2.74 -14.57
CA VAL A 32 -22.98 -2.84 -13.74
C VAL A 32 -22.18 -1.55 -13.80
N SER A 33 -22.18 -0.82 -14.91
CA SER A 33 -21.48 0.47 -15.00
C SER A 33 -22.13 1.56 -14.12
N GLN A 34 -23.42 1.47 -13.84
CA GLN A 34 -24.15 2.39 -12.97
C GLN A 34 -24.06 2.00 -11.47
N LEU A 35 -23.77 0.75 -11.17
CA LEU A 35 -23.70 0.24 -9.81
C LEU A 35 -22.69 0.98 -8.92
N PRO A 36 -21.46 1.30 -9.38
CA PRO A 36 -20.51 2.05 -8.57
C PRO A 36 -21.05 3.41 -8.13
N GLU A 37 -21.67 4.16 -9.02
CA GLU A 37 -22.23 5.49 -8.70
C GLU A 37 -23.34 5.38 -7.64
N LEU A 38 -24.21 4.41 -7.79
CA LEU A 38 -25.28 4.15 -6.82
C LEU A 38 -24.71 3.76 -5.46
N VAL A 39 -23.74 2.84 -5.42
CA VAL A 39 -23.11 2.40 -4.16
C VAL A 39 -22.33 3.55 -3.52
N TYR A 40 -21.56 4.30 -4.29
CA TYR A 40 -20.84 5.47 -3.76
C TYR A 40 -21.77 6.53 -3.19
N SER A 41 -22.93 6.77 -3.80
CA SER A 41 -23.91 7.71 -3.26
C SER A 41 -24.51 7.30 -1.90
N MET A 42 -24.47 6.02 -1.57
CA MET A 42 -24.96 5.46 -0.30
C MET A 42 -23.89 5.48 0.80
N LEU A 43 -22.62 5.65 0.45
CA LEU A 43 -21.53 5.64 1.41
C LEU A 43 -21.29 7.05 1.99
N PRO A 44 -20.91 7.15 3.26
CA PRO A 44 -20.48 8.41 3.83
C PRO A 44 -19.21 8.90 3.12
N HIS A 45 -19.06 10.22 3.01
CA HIS A 45 -17.89 10.88 2.43
C HIS A 45 -17.04 11.57 3.52
N PRO A 46 -16.37 10.80 4.40
CA PRO A 46 -15.55 11.38 5.47
C PRO A 46 -14.32 12.06 4.88
N LYS A 47 -13.86 13.11 5.53
CA LYS A 47 -12.56 13.73 5.21
C LYS A 47 -11.44 12.82 5.68
N ILE A 48 -10.31 12.84 4.98
CA ILE A 48 -9.14 12.03 5.35
C ILE A 48 -8.64 12.34 6.78
N THR A 49 -8.79 13.57 7.23
CA THR A 49 -8.50 13.99 8.61
C THR A 49 -9.39 13.31 9.63
N GLU A 50 -10.68 13.17 9.32
CA GLU A 50 -11.65 12.47 10.16
C GLU A 50 -11.33 10.99 10.25
N ILE A 51 -10.96 10.36 9.11
CA ILE A 51 -10.53 8.97 9.07
C ILE A 51 -9.28 8.77 9.94
N LEU A 52 -8.29 9.65 9.86
CA LEU A 52 -7.07 9.56 10.66
C LEU A 52 -7.36 9.67 12.17
N ASP A 53 -8.22 10.60 12.57
CA ASP A 53 -8.61 10.76 13.97
C ASP A 53 -9.41 9.54 14.48
N GLU A 54 -10.28 8.99 13.64
CA GLU A 54 -11.05 7.79 13.96
C GLU A 54 -10.14 6.56 14.10
N VAL A 55 -9.24 6.32 13.13
CA VAL A 55 -8.26 5.23 13.20
C VAL A 55 -7.35 5.36 14.42
N LYS A 56 -6.91 6.59 14.73
CA LYS A 56 -6.17 6.86 15.97
C LYS A 56 -6.96 6.49 17.22
N SER A 57 -8.28 6.70 17.24
CA SER A 57 -9.12 6.33 18.38
C SER A 57 -9.24 4.81 18.57
N TRP A 58 -9.12 4.04 17.49
CA TRP A 58 -9.20 2.58 17.51
C TRP A 58 -7.86 1.89 17.78
N THR A 59 -6.77 2.58 17.53
CA THR A 59 -5.41 2.06 17.60
C THR A 59 -4.49 3.03 18.32
N THR A 60 -3.35 2.54 18.75
CA THR A 60 -2.32 3.39 19.36
C THR A 60 -1.14 3.62 18.43
N PHE A 61 -1.35 3.54 17.10
CA PHE A 61 -0.28 3.58 16.10
C PHE A 61 0.63 4.82 16.21
N THR A 62 0.10 5.93 16.72
CA THR A 62 0.89 7.17 16.90
C THR A 62 1.99 7.03 17.95
N ARG A 63 1.94 6.04 18.83
CA ARG A 63 2.99 5.78 19.84
C ARG A 63 4.32 5.36 19.22
N HIS A 64 4.29 4.79 18.02
CA HIS A 64 5.49 4.33 17.33
C HIS A 64 6.33 5.49 16.79
N PHE A 65 5.74 6.67 16.63
CA PHE A 65 6.47 7.87 16.22
C PHE A 65 7.17 8.51 17.42
N SER A 66 8.26 7.88 17.84
CA SER A 66 9.09 8.33 18.95
C SER A 66 10.31 9.12 18.48
N HIS A 67 10.80 9.98 19.35
CA HIS A 67 11.96 10.80 19.09
C HIS A 67 13.24 9.94 19.03
N ILE A 68 14.08 10.13 18.01
CA ILE A 68 15.26 9.29 17.74
C ILE A 68 16.27 9.19 18.88
N LYS A 69 16.32 10.18 19.80
CA LYS A 69 17.32 10.21 20.87
C LYS A 69 16.83 9.64 22.20
N ASN A 70 15.53 9.72 22.49
CA ASN A 70 15.01 9.43 23.83
C ASN A 70 13.74 8.57 23.84
N ASP A 71 13.31 8.11 22.67
CA ASP A 71 12.11 7.28 22.47
C ASP A 71 10.80 7.87 23.05
N ILE A 72 10.78 9.18 23.32
CA ILE A 72 9.57 9.85 23.79
C ILE A 72 8.67 10.13 22.58
N THR A 73 7.42 9.73 22.67
CA THR A 73 6.39 10.02 21.67
C THR A 73 6.15 11.54 21.58
N HIS A 74 5.84 12.04 20.38
CA HIS A 74 5.57 13.46 20.18
C HIS A 74 4.37 13.91 21.02
N PRO A 75 4.49 14.97 21.83
CA PRO A 75 3.44 15.40 22.76
C PRO A 75 2.18 15.89 22.05
N ASP A 76 2.35 16.54 20.89
CA ASP A 76 1.21 17.02 20.07
C ASP A 76 0.93 16.05 18.94
N THR A 77 -0.02 15.15 19.20
CA THR A 77 -0.47 14.16 18.22
C THR A 77 -1.11 14.80 16.99
N ARG A 78 -1.72 15.98 17.13
CA ARG A 78 -2.35 16.65 15.98
C ARG A 78 -1.31 17.16 15.00
N GLN A 79 -0.22 17.73 15.48
CA GLN A 79 0.90 18.14 14.63
C GLN A 79 1.56 16.94 13.96
N LEU A 80 1.72 15.82 14.68
CA LEU A 80 2.24 14.57 14.12
C LEU A 80 1.36 14.06 12.98
N LEU A 81 0.06 13.94 13.18
CA LEU A 81 -0.88 13.50 12.14
C LEU A 81 -0.92 14.45 10.94
N THR A 82 -0.82 15.77 11.20
CA THR A 82 -0.74 16.76 10.13
C THR A 82 0.52 16.57 9.28
N THR A 83 1.66 16.27 9.91
CA THR A 83 2.92 16.01 9.21
C THR A 83 2.85 14.72 8.40
N ILE A 84 2.31 13.65 8.98
CA ILE A 84 2.09 12.36 8.28
C ILE A 84 1.19 12.57 7.06
N LEU A 85 0.08 13.29 7.22
CA LEU A 85 -0.84 13.59 6.13
C LEU A 85 -0.20 14.42 5.04
N ALA A 86 0.53 15.47 5.40
CA ALA A 86 1.22 16.34 4.45
C ALA A 86 2.23 15.57 3.60
N ASN A 87 2.94 14.61 4.20
CA ASN A 87 3.83 13.70 3.49
C ASN A 87 3.05 12.73 2.58
N GLY A 88 2.01 12.10 3.09
CA GLY A 88 1.22 11.11 2.36
C GLY A 88 0.51 11.65 1.13
N VAL A 89 0.01 12.89 1.18
CA VAL A 89 -0.67 13.54 0.04
C VAL A 89 0.23 14.48 -0.75
N ASN A 90 1.52 14.56 -0.38
CA ASN A 90 2.55 15.37 -1.06
C ASN A 90 2.15 16.85 -1.26
N ILE A 91 1.44 17.44 -0.31
CA ILE A 91 1.08 18.88 -0.37
C ILE A 91 2.14 19.80 0.21
N GLY A 92 3.15 19.23 0.87
CA GLY A 92 4.20 19.95 1.58
C GLY A 92 3.73 20.57 2.88
N LEU A 93 4.68 20.81 3.80
CA LEU A 93 4.40 21.31 5.15
C LEU A 93 3.93 22.77 5.18
N THR A 94 4.23 23.55 4.15
CA THR A 94 3.86 24.97 4.05
C THR A 94 2.37 25.24 3.90
N LYS A 95 1.61 24.27 3.39
CA LYS A 95 0.17 24.41 3.12
C LYS A 95 -0.70 23.75 4.19
N SER A 96 -0.09 23.24 5.26
CA SER A 96 -0.83 22.53 6.30
C SER A 96 -1.52 23.51 7.26
N PRO A 97 -2.84 23.47 7.40
CA PRO A 97 -3.57 24.40 8.25
C PRO A 97 -3.34 24.12 9.74
N GLY A 98 -3.21 25.18 10.53
CA GLY A 98 -3.22 25.11 12.00
C GLY A 98 -1.87 24.87 12.67
N SER A 99 -0.77 24.84 11.91
CA SER A 99 0.59 24.72 12.48
C SER A 99 1.58 25.61 11.73
N THR A 100 2.62 26.06 12.40
CA THR A 100 3.68 26.81 11.72
C THR A 100 4.55 25.84 10.92
N LYS A 101 5.05 26.29 9.76
CA LYS A 101 5.93 25.48 8.92
C LYS A 101 7.12 24.94 9.70
N SER A 102 7.77 25.79 10.53
CA SER A 102 8.94 25.39 11.32
C SER A 102 8.63 24.26 12.31
N SER A 103 7.49 24.28 12.98
CA SER A 103 7.15 23.21 13.93
C SER A 103 6.89 21.86 13.26
N LEU A 104 6.37 21.85 12.03
CA LEU A 104 6.19 20.62 11.26
C LEU A 104 7.50 20.12 10.64
N GLU A 105 8.37 21.05 10.21
CA GLU A 105 9.71 20.71 9.71
C GLU A 105 10.60 20.08 10.79
N ASP A 106 10.43 20.46 12.06
CA ASP A 106 11.14 19.86 13.18
C ASP A 106 10.66 18.44 13.50
N ILE A 107 9.38 18.13 13.29
CA ILE A 107 8.82 16.79 13.56
C ILE A 107 9.42 15.74 12.62
N GLN A 108 9.56 16.08 11.34
CA GLN A 108 9.94 15.12 10.31
C GLN A 108 11.28 14.41 10.60
N PRO A 109 12.40 15.08 10.83
CA PRO A 109 13.70 14.41 11.04
C PRO A 109 13.80 13.67 12.36
N TRP A 110 13.04 14.07 13.38
CA TRP A 110 13.17 13.51 14.73
C TRP A 110 12.21 12.36 15.03
N TYR A 111 11.02 12.34 14.41
CA TYR A 111 9.96 11.39 14.75
C TYR A 111 9.53 10.50 13.58
N ILE A 112 9.72 10.95 12.33
CA ILE A 112 9.22 10.24 11.14
C ILE A 112 10.39 9.58 10.42
N ARG A 113 10.46 8.25 10.49
CA ARG A 113 11.48 7.39 9.90
C ARG A 113 10.84 6.13 9.35
N ASP A 114 11.56 5.40 8.51
CA ASP A 114 11.07 4.15 7.91
C ASP A 114 10.68 3.12 8.99
N GLU A 115 11.48 3.01 10.06
CA GLU A 115 11.20 2.09 11.17
C GLU A 115 9.92 2.48 11.92
N THR A 116 9.69 3.80 12.15
CA THR A 116 8.48 4.26 12.85
C THR A 116 7.23 4.07 11.99
N TYR A 117 7.35 4.22 10.66
CA TYR A 117 6.27 3.89 9.74
C TYR A 117 6.00 2.39 9.71
N SER A 118 7.02 1.54 9.65
CA SER A 118 6.86 0.09 9.62
C SER A 118 6.16 -0.42 10.89
N ALA A 119 6.59 0.05 12.06
CA ALA A 119 5.96 -0.33 13.32
C ALA A 119 4.51 0.17 13.44
N ALA A 120 4.24 1.40 13.00
CA ALA A 120 2.88 1.96 12.96
C ALA A 120 1.99 1.19 11.97
N LEU A 121 2.50 0.84 10.79
CA LEU A 121 1.80 0.05 9.80
C LEU A 121 1.45 -1.34 10.34
N ALA A 122 2.39 -2.00 11.00
CA ALA A 122 2.16 -3.32 11.60
C ALA A 122 1.00 -3.27 12.62
N GLU A 123 0.93 -2.23 13.46
CA GLU A 123 -0.18 -2.06 14.39
C GLU A 123 -1.53 -1.86 13.65
N LEU A 124 -1.56 -1.03 12.61
CA LEU A 124 -2.76 -0.79 11.81
C LEU A 124 -3.25 -2.06 11.12
N VAL A 125 -2.34 -2.81 10.50
CA VAL A 125 -2.67 -4.07 9.83
C VAL A 125 -3.18 -5.12 10.82
N ASN A 126 -2.54 -5.24 11.99
CA ASN A 126 -2.99 -6.13 13.04
C ASN A 126 -4.38 -5.73 13.59
N ALA A 127 -4.67 -4.44 13.68
CA ALA A 127 -5.98 -3.95 14.06
C ALA A 127 -7.04 -4.23 12.98
N GLN A 128 -6.69 -4.08 11.71
CA GLN A 128 -7.57 -4.39 10.58
C GLN A 128 -7.92 -5.87 10.52
N GLY A 129 -6.94 -6.76 10.69
CA GLY A 129 -7.15 -8.21 10.69
C GLY A 129 -8.16 -8.70 11.75
N LYS A 130 -8.35 -7.94 12.82
CA LYS A 130 -9.36 -8.23 13.86
C LYS A 130 -10.79 -7.80 13.48
N ARG A 131 -10.97 -7.09 12.37
CA ARG A 131 -12.30 -6.61 11.95
C ARG A 131 -13.07 -7.71 11.22
N PRO A 132 -14.39 -7.83 11.45
CA PRO A 132 -15.20 -8.87 10.79
C PRO A 132 -15.14 -8.80 9.24
N LEU A 133 -15.04 -7.59 8.68
CA LEU A 133 -14.94 -7.38 7.23
C LEU A 133 -13.61 -7.92 6.67
N ALA A 134 -12.52 -7.87 7.43
CA ALA A 134 -11.25 -8.45 7.03
C ALA A 134 -11.35 -9.97 6.89
N ALA A 135 -11.96 -10.63 7.89
CA ALA A 135 -12.19 -12.08 7.85
C ALA A 135 -13.12 -12.52 6.72
N PHE A 136 -14.04 -11.65 6.27
CA PHE A 136 -14.89 -11.92 5.10
C PHE A 136 -14.08 -11.95 3.80
N ARG A 137 -13.02 -11.17 3.69
CA ARG A 137 -12.18 -11.07 2.49
C ARG A 137 -11.17 -12.20 2.37
N GLY A 138 -10.60 -12.62 3.50
CA GLY A 138 -9.60 -13.68 3.55
C GLY A 138 -9.20 -14.01 4.99
N ASP A 139 -8.44 -15.08 5.13
CA ASP A 139 -7.95 -15.56 6.43
C ASP A 139 -6.51 -15.08 6.75
N GLY A 140 -5.93 -14.26 5.89
CA GLY A 140 -4.57 -13.75 6.04
C GLY A 140 -3.47 -14.74 5.64
N THR A 141 -3.82 -15.86 5.01
CA THR A 141 -2.83 -16.90 4.62
C THR A 141 -2.21 -16.68 3.25
N THR A 142 -2.83 -15.82 2.43
CA THR A 142 -2.35 -15.51 1.08
C THR A 142 -1.97 -14.05 0.94
N SER A 143 -1.02 -13.78 0.07
CA SER A 143 -0.61 -12.41 -0.26
C SER A 143 -0.31 -12.27 -1.74
N SER A 144 -0.45 -11.06 -2.24
CA SER A 144 0.04 -10.64 -3.54
C SER A 144 1.13 -9.59 -3.37
N SER A 145 2.06 -9.55 -4.31
CA SER A 145 3.10 -8.52 -4.31
C SER A 145 3.30 -7.95 -5.70
N ASP A 146 3.54 -6.65 -5.77
CA ASP A 146 3.77 -5.95 -7.03
C ASP A 146 4.73 -4.78 -6.85
N GLY A 147 5.42 -4.46 -7.95
CA GLY A 147 6.37 -3.37 -8.04
C GLY A 147 5.82 -2.18 -8.80
N GLN A 148 5.75 -1.02 -8.16
CA GLN A 148 5.36 0.24 -8.77
C GLN A 148 6.57 1.14 -8.97
N ASN A 149 6.83 1.57 -10.21
CA ASN A 149 7.94 2.45 -10.54
C ASN A 149 7.49 3.92 -10.61
N PHE A 150 8.22 4.77 -9.89
CA PHE A 150 8.01 6.22 -9.92
C PHE A 150 9.23 6.90 -10.54
N ARG A 151 8.99 7.74 -11.53
CA ARG A 151 10.04 8.56 -12.12
C ARG A 151 10.53 9.59 -11.13
N THR A 152 11.82 9.77 -11.06
CA THR A 152 12.46 10.71 -10.15
C THR A 152 13.50 11.54 -10.89
N SER A 153 14.00 12.59 -10.24
CA SER A 153 15.15 13.34 -10.73
C SER A 153 16.41 12.47 -10.76
N SER A 154 17.33 12.79 -11.66
CA SER A 154 18.66 12.18 -11.72
C SER A 154 19.62 12.72 -10.67
N SER A 155 19.27 13.77 -9.95
CA SER A 155 20.12 14.46 -8.97
C SER A 155 19.36 14.75 -7.68
N GLY A 156 20.13 14.88 -6.57
CA GLY A 156 19.59 15.18 -5.23
C GLY A 156 19.42 13.94 -4.35
N SER A 157 18.95 14.17 -3.13
CA SER A 157 18.78 13.13 -2.09
C SER A 157 17.80 12.02 -2.48
N TYR A 158 16.91 12.30 -3.43
CA TYR A 158 15.91 11.36 -3.94
C TYR A 158 16.21 10.90 -5.37
N ALA A 159 17.48 11.01 -5.81
CA ALA A 159 17.87 10.54 -7.13
C ALA A 159 17.50 9.07 -7.34
N GLY A 160 16.85 8.81 -8.46
CA GLY A 160 16.52 7.45 -8.88
C GLY A 160 17.64 6.83 -9.71
N GLN A 161 17.53 5.53 -9.92
CA GLN A 161 18.41 4.77 -10.80
C GLN A 161 17.63 4.33 -12.05
N VAL A 162 18.34 4.20 -13.16
CA VAL A 162 17.74 3.66 -14.40
C VAL A 162 17.55 2.15 -14.24
N ASN A 163 16.31 1.69 -14.36
CA ASN A 163 16.00 0.27 -14.44
C ASN A 163 15.52 -0.05 -15.87
N PRO A 164 16.30 -0.84 -16.66
CA PRO A 164 15.98 -1.12 -18.05
C PRO A 164 14.61 -1.78 -18.29
N LYS A 165 14.03 -2.43 -17.27
CA LYS A 165 12.68 -3.02 -17.34
C LYS A 165 11.59 -1.93 -17.52
N TYR A 166 11.80 -0.74 -16.96
CA TYR A 166 10.83 0.35 -16.94
C TYR A 166 11.19 1.51 -17.87
N GLY A 167 12.33 1.44 -18.55
CA GLY A 167 12.78 2.43 -19.52
C GLY A 167 14.17 3.00 -19.23
N GLN A 168 14.48 4.14 -19.86
CA GLN A 168 15.79 4.79 -19.76
C GLN A 168 15.82 5.95 -18.75
N GLU A 169 14.69 6.29 -18.17
CA GLU A 169 14.60 7.39 -17.21
C GLU A 169 14.88 6.91 -15.77
N PRO A 170 15.51 7.77 -14.96
CA PRO A 170 15.75 7.44 -13.56
C PRO A 170 14.43 7.35 -12.80
N GLY A 171 14.33 6.34 -11.94
CA GLY A 171 13.15 6.08 -11.12
C GLY A 171 13.49 5.34 -9.84
N ARG A 172 12.53 5.28 -8.94
CA ARG A 172 12.54 4.40 -7.76
C ARG A 172 11.35 3.46 -7.84
N GLN A 173 11.59 2.22 -7.56
CA GLN A 173 10.56 1.20 -7.52
C GLN A 173 10.21 0.89 -6.08
N PHE A 174 8.90 0.93 -5.79
CA PHE A 174 8.35 0.49 -4.52
C PHE A 174 7.75 -0.89 -4.74
N TYR A 175 8.22 -1.86 -3.98
CA TYR A 175 7.71 -3.22 -4.03
C TYR A 175 6.88 -3.47 -2.78
N THR A 176 5.60 -3.72 -2.96
CA THR A 176 4.61 -3.79 -1.87
C THR A 176 3.96 -5.15 -1.82
N HIS A 177 3.84 -5.69 -0.62
CA HIS A 177 3.08 -6.91 -0.34
C HIS A 177 1.73 -6.55 0.29
N ILE A 178 0.67 -7.15 -0.23
CA ILE A 178 -0.71 -6.93 0.22
C ILE A 178 -1.31 -8.28 0.58
N SER A 179 -1.91 -8.41 1.76
CA SER A 179 -2.62 -9.62 2.18
C SER A 179 -3.97 -9.76 1.47
N ASP A 180 -4.56 -10.95 1.48
CA ASP A 180 -5.93 -11.21 1.01
C ASP A 180 -7.00 -10.39 1.78
N GLN A 181 -6.65 -9.86 2.94
CA GLN A 181 -7.48 -8.91 3.71
C GLN A 181 -7.32 -7.45 3.25
N TYR A 182 -6.66 -7.21 2.10
CA TYR A 182 -6.36 -5.90 1.52
C TYR A 182 -5.51 -4.99 2.43
N SER A 183 -4.66 -5.56 3.24
CA SER A 183 -3.73 -4.81 4.08
C SER A 183 -2.34 -4.82 3.47
N PRO A 184 -1.75 -3.67 3.12
CA PRO A 184 -0.35 -3.59 2.78
C PRO A 184 0.48 -3.81 4.05
N PHE A 185 1.28 -4.86 4.09
CA PHE A 185 2.02 -5.23 5.30
C PHE A 185 3.52 -5.08 5.18
N TYR A 186 4.04 -4.97 3.97
CA TYR A 186 5.45 -4.73 3.74
C TYR A 186 5.66 -3.93 2.47
N THR A 187 6.54 -2.95 2.53
CA THR A 187 6.96 -2.16 1.37
C THR A 187 8.46 -1.90 1.47
N CYS A 188 9.19 -2.14 0.39
CA CYS A 188 10.58 -1.78 0.29
C CYS A 188 10.89 -0.99 -0.99
N ILE A 189 11.97 -0.23 -0.96
CA ILE A 189 12.45 0.51 -2.13
C ILE A 189 13.49 -0.36 -2.83
N ILE A 190 13.21 -0.69 -4.08
CA ILE A 190 14.08 -1.48 -4.94
C ILE A 190 14.77 -0.56 -5.94
N SER A 191 16.07 -0.76 -6.12
CA SER A 191 16.79 -0.18 -7.24
C SER A 191 17.04 -1.23 -8.30
N ARG A 192 17.58 -1.14 -9.35
CA ARG A 192 18.04 -1.99 -10.46
C ARG A 192 17.80 -3.53 -10.40
N VAL A 193 17.33 -4.08 -9.31
CA VAL A 193 17.16 -5.53 -9.10
C VAL A 193 15.77 -5.97 -9.54
N ARG A 194 15.61 -7.25 -9.88
CA ARG A 194 14.30 -7.81 -10.21
C ARG A 194 13.44 -7.95 -8.95
N ASP A 195 12.17 -7.65 -9.07
CA ASP A 195 11.17 -7.70 -7.98
C ASP A 195 11.15 -9.07 -7.29
N SER A 196 11.29 -10.15 -8.08
CA SER A 196 11.27 -11.53 -7.59
C SER A 196 12.32 -11.86 -6.52
N THR A 197 13.41 -11.09 -6.44
CA THR A 197 14.43 -11.28 -5.40
C THR A 197 13.98 -10.77 -4.03
N HIS A 198 12.96 -9.90 -3.99
CA HIS A 198 12.43 -9.31 -2.76
C HIS A 198 11.13 -9.96 -2.27
N VAL A 199 10.65 -11.01 -2.95
CA VAL A 199 9.44 -11.72 -2.53
C VAL A 199 9.61 -12.30 -1.13
N LEU A 200 10.72 -12.99 -0.89
CA LEU A 200 11.00 -13.61 0.40
C LEU A 200 11.24 -12.59 1.52
N ASP A 201 11.81 -11.45 1.20
CA ASP A 201 12.06 -10.39 2.20
C ASP A 201 10.75 -9.96 2.86
N GLY A 202 9.72 -9.67 2.05
CA GLY A 202 8.42 -9.29 2.58
C GLY A 202 7.69 -10.39 3.33
N LEU A 203 7.99 -11.66 3.01
CA LEU A 203 7.38 -12.81 3.70
C LEU A 203 8.07 -13.15 5.03
N LEU A 204 9.36 -12.85 5.16
CA LEU A 204 10.17 -13.24 6.32
C LEU A 204 10.43 -12.08 7.28
N TYR A 205 10.50 -10.85 6.79
CA TYR A 205 10.97 -9.68 7.56
C TYR A 205 9.87 -8.64 7.81
N HIS A 206 8.61 -9.04 7.93
CA HIS A 206 7.56 -8.14 8.34
C HIS A 206 7.35 -8.14 9.87
N GLU A 207 7.07 -6.99 10.45
CA GLU A 207 6.87 -6.80 11.89
C GLU A 207 5.47 -7.20 12.38
N MET A 208 4.70 -7.90 11.56
CA MET A 208 3.33 -8.27 11.91
C MET A 208 3.29 -9.48 12.84
N THR A 209 2.52 -9.38 13.89
CA THR A 209 2.22 -10.54 14.74
C THR A 209 1.26 -11.46 13.97
N PRO A 210 1.59 -12.74 13.76
CA PRO A 210 0.67 -13.66 13.10
C PRO A 210 -0.63 -13.72 13.91
N TYR A 211 -1.73 -13.34 13.28
CA TYR A 211 -3.06 -13.36 13.90
C TYR A 211 -3.59 -14.78 14.09
N SER A 212 -3.04 -15.75 13.37
CA SER A 212 -3.38 -17.16 13.46
C SER A 212 -2.23 -17.94 14.08
N PRO A 213 -2.47 -18.97 14.91
CA PRO A 213 -1.45 -19.93 15.33
C PRO A 213 -0.77 -20.67 14.16
N ARG A 214 -1.20 -20.45 12.92
CA ARG A 214 -0.60 -20.96 11.70
C ARG A 214 0.27 -19.92 10.99
N GLY A 215 0.71 -18.86 11.63
CA GLY A 215 1.57 -17.84 11.02
C GLY A 215 1.13 -17.44 9.60
N TYR A 216 1.35 -16.23 9.17
CA TYR A 216 1.22 -15.89 7.75
C TYR A 216 2.21 -16.74 6.93
N ALA A 217 1.84 -17.96 6.58
CA ALA A 217 2.49 -18.67 5.51
C ALA A 217 1.94 -18.05 4.20
N SER A 218 2.50 -16.92 3.83
CA SER A 218 2.17 -16.29 2.57
C SER A 218 2.80 -17.13 1.46
N TYR A 219 1.99 -17.67 0.61
CA TYR A 219 2.43 -18.24 -0.65
C TYR A 219 2.32 -17.13 -1.69
N ALA A 220 3.47 -16.68 -2.19
CA ALA A 220 3.49 -15.88 -3.40
C ALA A 220 3.04 -16.78 -4.55
N ALA A 221 1.95 -16.45 -5.21
CA ALA A 221 1.52 -17.09 -6.44
C ALA A 221 2.30 -16.54 -7.65
#